data_60b27eb2c38e574745234415296628dc
#
_entry.id   60b27eb2c38e574745234415296628dc
#
_cell.length_a   1.000
_cell.length_b   1.000
_cell.length_c   1.000
_cell.angle_alpha   90.00
_cell.angle_beta   90.00
_cell.angle_gamma   90.00
#
_symmetry.space_group_name_H-M   'P 1'
#
loop_
_entity.id
_entity.type
_entity.pdbx_description
1 polymer ?
#
loop_
_entity_poly.entity_id
_entity_poly.type
_entity_poly.pdbx_seq_one_letter_code
_entity_poly.pdbx_strand_id
1 'polypeptide(L)'
;MSYILVLYYSRHGATANLAREIARGVEKVTSIEARLRTVPEVSATCEATEAAVPRQGAPYVTLDDLKHCQGIALGSPTRFGNMAAPLKYFLDQTTELWLQGTLIDKPAAVFTSTSSMHGGQESTLLSMMLPLLHHGACLLGIPYAEPALTTTTTGGSPYGASHLSTANNNQLSEDEIALCHALGQRLANTALKLRPPAL
;
A
#
# COMPACT_ATOMS: atom_id res chain seq x y z
N MET A 1 5.14 13.64 -14.70
CA MET A 1 4.45 12.37 -14.99
C MET A 1 3.51 12.03 -13.85
N SER A 2 2.39 11.41 -14.15
CA SER A 2 1.41 11.00 -13.13
C SER A 2 1.81 9.67 -12.53
N TYR A 3 1.61 9.49 -11.25
CA TYR A 3 2.01 8.26 -10.59
C TYR A 3 1.03 7.81 -9.50
N ILE A 4 1.03 6.52 -9.25
CA ILE A 4 0.47 5.90 -8.06
C ILE A 4 1.56 5.81 -7.01
N LEU A 5 1.32 6.34 -5.84
CA LEU A 5 2.21 6.15 -4.69
C LEU A 5 1.98 4.77 -4.08
N VAL A 6 2.98 3.92 -4.10
CA VAL A 6 2.98 2.63 -3.40
C VAL A 6 3.80 2.82 -2.11
N LEU A 7 3.11 3.14 -1.03
CA LEU A 7 3.69 3.46 0.27
C LEU A 7 3.58 2.26 1.21
N TYR A 8 4.69 1.85 1.82
CA TYR A 8 4.70 0.70 2.70
C TYR A 8 5.70 0.85 3.85
N TYR A 9 5.48 0.06 4.91
CA TYR A 9 6.49 -0.35 5.87
C TYR A 9 6.71 -1.86 5.77
N SER A 10 7.95 -2.32 5.89
CA SER A 10 8.27 -3.75 5.86
C SER A 10 9.45 -4.05 6.76
N ARG A 11 9.28 -4.95 7.74
CA ARG A 11 10.35 -5.33 8.67
C ARG A 11 11.21 -6.48 8.12
N HIS A 12 10.59 -7.49 7.52
CA HIS A 12 11.25 -8.73 7.07
C HIS A 12 11.12 -8.98 5.56
N GLY A 13 10.75 -7.97 4.79
CA GLY A 13 10.69 -8.04 3.33
C GLY A 13 9.33 -8.45 2.74
N ALA A 14 8.46 -9.13 3.47
CA ALA A 14 7.19 -9.64 2.93
C ALA A 14 6.30 -8.52 2.35
N THR A 15 6.03 -7.45 3.12
CA THR A 15 5.24 -6.30 2.63
C THR A 15 5.95 -5.60 1.47
N ALA A 16 7.29 -5.55 1.46
CA ALA A 16 8.06 -4.99 0.34
C ALA A 16 7.91 -5.82 -0.95
N ASN A 17 7.78 -7.15 -0.83
CA ASN A 17 7.51 -8.01 -1.98
C ASN A 17 6.13 -7.71 -2.59
N LEU A 18 5.09 -7.61 -1.76
CA LEU A 18 3.75 -7.20 -2.20
C LEU A 18 3.79 -5.83 -2.89
N ALA A 19 4.47 -4.85 -2.29
CA ALA A 19 4.60 -3.51 -2.84
C ALA A 19 5.21 -3.52 -4.25
N ARG A 20 6.24 -4.33 -4.48
CA ARG A 20 6.86 -4.49 -5.81
C ARG A 20 5.90 -5.09 -6.82
N GLU A 21 5.13 -6.11 -6.46
CA GLU A 21 4.17 -6.72 -7.38
C GLU A 21 2.99 -5.78 -7.68
N ILE A 22 2.52 -5.01 -6.70
CA ILE A 22 1.52 -3.96 -6.93
C ILE A 22 2.07 -2.90 -7.89
N ALA A 23 3.31 -2.45 -7.69
CA ALA A 23 3.97 -1.51 -8.60
C ALA A 23 4.06 -2.06 -10.04
N ARG A 24 4.43 -3.32 -10.20
CA ARG A 24 4.41 -3.99 -11.52
C ARG A 24 3.00 -4.03 -12.13
N GLY A 25 1.96 -4.20 -11.29
CA GLY A 25 0.58 -4.10 -11.74
C GLY A 25 0.22 -2.71 -12.25
N VAL A 26 0.62 -1.65 -11.53
CA VAL A 26 0.45 -0.25 -11.96
C VAL A 26 1.14 -0.01 -13.31
N GLU A 27 2.38 -0.45 -13.46
CA GLU A 27 3.20 -0.24 -14.66
C GLU A 27 2.69 -0.98 -15.92
N LYS A 28 1.75 -1.93 -15.77
CA LYS A 28 1.02 -2.51 -16.91
C LYS A 28 0.02 -1.54 -17.55
N VAL A 29 -0.27 -0.42 -16.89
CA VAL A 29 -1.20 0.61 -17.39
C VAL A 29 -0.40 1.77 -17.99
N THR A 30 -0.62 2.05 -19.27
CA THR A 30 0.07 3.14 -19.98
C THR A 30 -0.28 4.51 -19.37
N SER A 31 0.67 5.44 -19.38
CA SER A 31 0.51 6.84 -18.97
C SER A 31 0.43 7.10 -17.44
N ILE A 32 0.72 6.09 -16.63
CA ILE A 32 0.84 6.24 -15.18
C ILE A 32 2.00 5.37 -14.66
N GLU A 33 2.81 5.90 -13.76
CA GLU A 33 3.97 5.22 -13.19
C GLU A 33 3.70 4.74 -11.78
N ALA A 34 4.47 3.77 -11.30
CA ALA A 34 4.51 3.41 -9.89
C ALA A 34 5.65 4.17 -9.20
N ARG A 35 5.37 4.76 -8.04
CA ARG A 35 6.38 5.35 -7.18
C ARG A 35 6.41 4.62 -5.85
N LEU A 36 7.41 3.77 -5.65
CA LEU A 36 7.60 3.06 -4.38
C LEU A 36 8.26 3.99 -3.36
N ARG A 37 7.71 3.98 -2.13
CA ARG A 37 8.26 4.67 -0.96
C ARG A 37 8.09 3.83 0.28
N THR A 38 9.03 3.96 1.21
CA THR A 38 8.93 3.36 2.54
C THR A 38 8.98 4.44 3.62
N VAL A 39 8.73 4.05 4.88
CA VAL A 39 8.87 4.91 6.05
C VAL A 39 10.02 4.39 6.93
N PRO A 40 10.76 5.27 7.64
CA PRO A 40 11.76 4.85 8.61
C PRO A 40 11.12 4.13 9.80
N GLU A 41 11.91 3.35 10.51
CA GLU A 41 11.50 2.76 11.79
C GLU A 41 11.28 3.86 12.85
N VAL A 42 10.35 3.61 13.77
CA VAL A 42 10.16 4.48 14.93
C VAL A 42 11.07 4.02 16.05
N SER A 43 11.87 4.94 16.60
CA SER A 43 12.74 4.70 17.73
C SER A 43 12.01 4.90 19.06
N ALA A 44 12.41 4.15 20.08
CA ALA A 44 11.99 4.40 21.48
C ALA A 44 12.73 5.59 22.12
N THR A 45 13.77 6.12 21.48
CA THR A 45 14.51 7.30 21.91
C THR A 45 14.11 8.52 21.09
N CYS A 46 14.20 9.73 21.67
CA CYS A 46 13.88 10.98 20.97
C CYS A 46 14.99 11.44 20.01
N GLU A 47 15.89 10.55 19.63
CA GLU A 47 16.98 10.84 18.70
C GLU A 47 16.72 10.22 17.32
N ALA A 48 17.20 10.87 16.28
CA ALA A 48 17.18 10.31 14.94
C ALA A 48 18.16 9.12 14.87
N THR A 49 17.64 7.91 14.80
CA THR A 49 18.43 6.67 14.80
C THR A 49 18.65 6.10 13.41
N GLU A 50 17.91 6.59 12.41
CA GLU A 50 18.00 6.15 11.03
C GLU A 50 18.70 7.19 10.15
N ALA A 51 19.45 6.71 9.16
CA ALA A 51 20.06 7.58 8.15
C ALA A 51 18.97 8.28 7.33
N ALA A 52 19.28 9.49 6.82
CA ALA A 52 18.36 10.25 5.96
C ALA A 52 17.97 9.51 4.66
N VAL A 53 18.75 8.51 4.25
CA VAL A 53 18.48 7.65 3.09
C VAL A 53 18.55 6.19 3.55
N PRO A 54 17.56 5.35 3.20
CA PRO A 54 17.58 3.94 3.57
C PRO A 54 18.78 3.23 2.93
N ARG A 55 19.41 2.34 3.67
CA ARG A 55 20.57 1.55 3.16
C ARG A 55 20.18 0.59 2.05
N GLN A 56 18.93 0.13 2.06
CA GLN A 56 18.36 -0.80 1.09
C GLN A 56 16.87 -0.51 0.90
N GLY A 57 16.33 -0.86 -0.27
CA GLY A 57 14.93 -0.71 -0.58
C GLY A 57 14.58 0.63 -1.25
N ALA A 58 13.31 1.01 -1.17
CA ALA A 58 12.80 2.25 -1.75
C ALA A 58 13.23 3.47 -0.90
N PRO A 59 13.38 4.65 -1.51
CA PRO A 59 13.58 5.89 -0.77
C PRO A 59 12.47 6.15 0.25
N TYR A 60 12.79 6.89 1.30
CA TYR A 60 11.77 7.34 2.24
C TYR A 60 10.75 8.25 1.56
N VAL A 61 9.51 8.14 2.01
CA VAL A 61 8.41 8.97 1.55
C VAL A 61 8.59 10.41 2.05
N THR A 62 8.17 11.36 1.20
CA THR A 62 8.01 12.75 1.57
C THR A 62 6.53 13.15 1.52
N LEU A 63 6.15 14.23 2.21
CA LEU A 63 4.79 14.79 2.09
C LEU A 63 4.50 15.23 0.65
N ASP A 64 5.52 15.62 -0.10
CA ASP A 64 5.41 16.00 -1.50
C ASP A 64 5.05 14.80 -2.42
N ASP A 65 5.57 13.60 -2.12
CA ASP A 65 5.17 12.37 -2.81
C ASP A 65 3.67 12.10 -2.64
N LEU A 66 3.12 12.33 -1.44
CA LEU A 66 1.69 12.16 -1.18
C LEU A 66 0.86 13.26 -1.85
N LYS A 67 1.33 14.50 -1.80
CA LYS A 67 0.66 15.66 -2.39
C LYS A 67 0.39 15.50 -3.88
N HIS A 68 1.37 15.01 -4.63
CA HIS A 68 1.33 14.97 -6.09
C HIS A 68 0.92 13.62 -6.68
N CYS A 69 0.67 12.58 -5.85
CA CYS A 69 0.20 11.29 -6.35
C CYS A 69 -1.21 11.40 -6.96
N GLN A 70 -1.53 10.53 -7.91
CA GLN A 70 -2.86 10.41 -8.50
C GLN A 70 -3.70 9.30 -7.84
N GLY A 71 -3.10 8.55 -6.93
CA GLY A 71 -3.70 7.50 -6.13
C GLY A 71 -2.65 6.89 -5.23
N ILE A 72 -3.07 6.08 -4.28
CA ILE A 72 -2.19 5.49 -3.27
C ILE A 72 -2.49 4.01 -3.03
N ALA A 73 -1.45 3.18 -2.97
CA ALA A 73 -1.49 1.86 -2.34
C ALA A 73 -0.73 1.94 -1.00
N LEU A 74 -1.41 1.66 0.10
CA LEU A 74 -0.88 1.76 1.46
C LEU A 74 -0.65 0.37 2.05
N GLY A 75 0.56 0.05 2.49
CA GLY A 75 0.92 -1.27 2.97
C GLY A 75 1.69 -1.32 4.27
N SER A 76 1.34 -2.30 5.11
CA SER A 76 1.97 -2.55 6.40
C SER A 76 1.93 -4.04 6.76
N PRO A 77 2.93 -4.60 7.45
CA PRO A 77 2.72 -5.85 8.15
C PRO A 77 1.69 -5.63 9.26
N THR A 78 0.95 -6.70 9.62
CA THR A 78 0.04 -6.63 10.76
C THR A 78 0.79 -6.40 12.07
N ARG A 79 0.19 -5.61 12.94
CA ARG A 79 0.55 -5.46 14.35
C ARG A 79 -0.75 -5.44 15.14
N PHE A 80 -1.09 -6.63 15.72
CA PHE A 80 -2.33 -6.81 16.50
C PHE A 80 -3.59 -6.39 15.72
N GLY A 81 -3.68 -6.78 14.42
CA GLY A 81 -4.81 -6.45 13.57
C GLY A 81 -4.82 -5.01 13.02
N ASN A 82 -3.73 -4.27 13.17
CA ASN A 82 -3.58 -2.89 12.71
C ASN A 82 -2.24 -2.70 11.99
N MET A 83 -2.02 -1.52 11.40
CA MET A 83 -0.75 -1.16 10.79
C MET A 83 0.36 -1.00 11.84
N ALA A 84 1.61 -1.15 11.40
CA ALA A 84 2.78 -0.89 12.21
C ALA A 84 2.95 0.60 12.52
N ALA A 85 3.47 0.91 13.71
CA ALA A 85 3.67 2.28 14.19
C ALA A 85 4.41 3.21 13.20
N PRO A 86 5.47 2.78 12.47
CA PRO A 86 6.14 3.66 11.51
C PRO A 86 5.21 4.21 10.42
N LEU A 87 4.29 3.38 9.91
CA LEU A 87 3.34 3.84 8.90
C LEU A 87 2.30 4.79 9.50
N LYS A 88 1.78 4.46 10.69
CA LYS A 88 0.84 5.34 11.41
C LYS A 88 1.49 6.67 11.75
N TYR A 89 2.74 6.68 12.19
CA TYR A 89 3.50 7.89 12.47
C TYR A 89 3.61 8.82 11.26
N PHE A 90 3.86 8.25 10.06
CA PHE A 90 3.84 9.04 8.83
C PHE A 90 2.45 9.65 8.56
N LEU A 91 1.38 8.84 8.69
CA LEU A 91 0.02 9.33 8.48
C LEU A 91 -0.36 10.45 9.47
N ASP A 92 0.10 10.40 10.72
CA ASP A 92 -0.16 11.44 11.71
C ASP A 92 0.47 12.80 11.34
N GLN A 93 1.48 12.81 10.49
CA GLN A 93 2.10 14.04 9.99
C GLN A 93 1.38 14.66 8.78
N THR A 94 0.34 14.00 8.25
CA THR A 94 -0.36 14.46 7.04
C THR A 94 -1.52 15.41 7.29
N THR A 95 -1.70 15.91 8.53
CA THR A 95 -2.82 16.77 8.93
C THR A 95 -3.02 17.97 8.00
N GLU A 96 -1.93 18.63 7.61
CA GLU A 96 -2.01 19.80 6.73
C GLU A 96 -2.50 19.43 5.32
N LEU A 97 -2.03 18.31 4.78
CA LEU A 97 -2.48 17.77 3.49
C LEU A 97 -3.96 17.34 3.55
N TRP A 98 -4.40 16.81 4.69
CA TRP A 98 -5.79 16.47 4.92
C TRP A 98 -6.68 17.72 4.91
N LEU A 99 -6.31 18.78 5.63
CA LEU A 99 -7.03 20.05 5.63
C LEU A 99 -7.12 20.68 4.22
N GLN A 100 -6.10 20.47 3.38
CA GLN A 100 -6.09 20.92 1.98
C GLN A 100 -6.88 20.00 1.03
N GLY A 101 -7.44 18.89 1.52
CA GLY A 101 -8.21 17.96 0.69
C GLY A 101 -7.35 17.18 -0.33
N THR A 102 -6.07 16.98 -0.04
CA THR A 102 -5.08 16.44 -1.00
C THR A 102 -5.47 15.09 -1.61
N LEU A 103 -6.12 14.20 -0.85
CA LEU A 103 -6.52 12.87 -1.33
C LEU A 103 -8.02 12.76 -1.67
N ILE A 104 -8.79 13.83 -1.61
CA ILE A 104 -10.21 13.81 -1.98
C ILE A 104 -10.34 13.27 -3.41
N ASP A 105 -11.24 12.29 -3.59
CA ASP A 105 -11.56 11.61 -4.85
C ASP A 105 -10.40 10.87 -5.52
N LYS A 106 -9.23 10.78 -4.89
CA LYS A 106 -8.14 9.93 -5.38
C LYS A 106 -8.38 8.47 -5.01
N PRO A 107 -8.15 7.51 -5.92
CA PRO A 107 -8.30 6.10 -5.62
C PRO A 107 -7.22 5.63 -4.64
N ALA A 108 -7.63 4.80 -3.68
CA ALA A 108 -6.77 4.24 -2.66
C ALA A 108 -7.01 2.75 -2.48
N ALA A 109 -5.95 1.99 -2.27
CA ALA A 109 -5.98 0.56 -1.98
C ALA A 109 -5.05 0.25 -0.80
N VAL A 110 -5.26 -0.91 -0.17
CA VAL A 110 -4.46 -1.35 0.97
C VAL A 110 -3.89 -2.75 0.75
N PHE A 111 -2.75 -3.07 1.40
CA PHE A 111 -2.16 -4.41 1.37
C PHE A 111 -1.40 -4.71 2.66
N THR A 112 -1.31 -6.00 3.03
CA THR A 112 -0.72 -6.42 4.30
C THR A 112 0.04 -7.75 4.21
N SER A 113 0.84 -8.05 5.21
CA SER A 113 1.42 -9.38 5.44
C SER A 113 1.21 -9.80 6.88
N THR A 114 1.00 -11.11 7.10
CA THR A 114 0.81 -11.71 8.41
C THR A 114 1.69 -12.95 8.55
N SER A 115 1.96 -13.40 9.77
CA SER A 115 2.71 -14.63 10.04
C SER A 115 1.81 -15.86 10.27
N SER A 116 0.48 -15.68 10.24
CA SER A 116 -0.49 -16.76 10.35
C SER A 116 -1.72 -16.47 9.49
N MET A 117 -2.39 -17.55 9.02
CA MET A 117 -3.53 -17.47 8.08
C MET A 117 -4.65 -16.56 8.59
N HIS A 118 -5.06 -16.73 9.85
CA HIS A 118 -6.10 -15.94 10.50
C HIS A 118 -5.53 -14.90 11.47
N GLY A 119 -4.29 -14.45 11.26
CA GLY A 119 -3.56 -13.54 12.14
C GLY A 119 -3.83 -12.06 11.87
N GLY A 120 -4.99 -11.72 11.30
CA GLY A 120 -5.41 -10.33 11.11
C GLY A 120 -5.16 -9.76 9.72
N GLN A 121 -5.21 -10.58 8.65
CA GLN A 121 -5.11 -10.08 7.27
C GLN A 121 -6.23 -9.06 7.00
N GLU A 122 -7.50 -9.47 7.13
CA GLU A 122 -8.66 -8.63 6.85
C GLU A 122 -8.79 -7.45 7.81
N SER A 123 -8.60 -7.68 9.13
CA SER A 123 -8.71 -6.61 10.12
C SER A 123 -7.67 -5.52 9.91
N THR A 124 -6.44 -5.88 9.54
CA THR A 124 -5.38 -4.91 9.22
C THR A 124 -5.73 -4.10 7.98
N LEU A 125 -6.20 -4.76 6.90
CA LEU A 125 -6.64 -4.07 5.69
C LEU A 125 -7.78 -3.09 5.99
N LEU A 126 -8.83 -3.55 6.68
CA LEU A 126 -9.99 -2.70 7.04
C LEU A 126 -9.58 -1.53 7.94
N SER A 127 -8.69 -1.75 8.92
CA SER A 127 -8.22 -0.67 9.79
C SER A 127 -7.40 0.38 9.04
N MET A 128 -6.61 -0.02 8.03
CA MET A 128 -5.86 0.92 7.18
C MET A 128 -6.76 1.73 6.24
N MET A 129 -7.95 1.25 5.92
CA MET A 129 -8.92 2.01 5.12
C MET A 129 -9.48 3.23 5.88
N LEU A 130 -9.58 3.17 7.20
CA LEU A 130 -10.17 4.25 7.99
C LEU A 130 -9.46 5.59 7.81
N PRO A 131 -8.13 5.73 7.97
CA PRO A 131 -7.46 6.99 7.71
C PRO A 131 -7.58 7.46 6.26
N LEU A 132 -7.64 6.55 5.27
CA LEU A 132 -7.85 6.91 3.87
C LEU A 132 -9.25 7.48 3.63
N LEU A 133 -10.28 6.92 4.29
CA LEU A 133 -11.64 7.48 4.28
C LEU A 133 -11.67 8.90 4.88
N HIS A 134 -10.96 9.11 6.02
CA HIS A 134 -10.84 10.45 6.61
C HIS A 134 -10.17 11.45 5.67
N HIS A 135 -9.25 11.00 4.84
CA HIS A 135 -8.63 11.81 3.78
C HIS A 135 -9.54 12.03 2.56
N GLY A 136 -10.73 11.44 2.51
CA GLY A 136 -11.68 11.56 1.39
C GLY A 136 -11.33 10.71 0.17
N ALA A 137 -10.46 9.70 0.32
CA ALA A 137 -10.05 8.84 -0.79
C ALA A 137 -11.13 7.84 -1.19
N CYS A 138 -11.17 7.46 -2.48
CA CYS A 138 -12.04 6.42 -3.02
C CYS A 138 -11.40 5.04 -2.82
N LEU A 139 -11.92 4.25 -1.89
CA LEU A 139 -11.35 2.94 -1.58
C LEU A 139 -11.62 1.91 -2.69
N LEU A 140 -10.60 1.15 -3.05
CA LEU A 140 -10.64 0.07 -4.02
C LEU A 140 -10.17 -1.23 -3.39
N GLY A 141 -10.93 -2.30 -3.60
CA GLY A 141 -10.52 -3.67 -3.30
C GLY A 141 -10.22 -4.47 -4.56
N ILE A 142 -10.17 -5.79 -4.45
CA ILE A 142 -10.00 -6.74 -5.55
C ILE A 142 -11.37 -7.39 -5.84
N PRO A 143 -11.90 -7.28 -7.07
CA PRO A 143 -13.20 -7.85 -7.39
C PRO A 143 -13.11 -9.38 -7.54
N TYR A 144 -14.19 -10.09 -7.23
CA TYR A 144 -14.29 -11.55 -7.42
C TYR A 144 -14.27 -12.01 -8.90
N ALA A 145 -14.19 -11.09 -9.84
CA ALA A 145 -13.85 -11.39 -11.22
C ALA A 145 -12.40 -11.88 -11.39
N GLU A 146 -11.54 -11.67 -10.37
CA GLU A 146 -10.18 -12.20 -10.32
C GLU A 146 -10.21 -13.65 -9.79
N PRO A 147 -9.97 -14.67 -10.64
CA PRO A 147 -10.10 -16.08 -10.23
C PRO A 147 -9.22 -16.46 -9.04
N ALA A 148 -8.03 -15.84 -8.92
CA ALA A 148 -7.09 -16.07 -7.83
C ALA A 148 -7.68 -15.82 -6.43
N LEU A 149 -8.75 -15.01 -6.28
CA LEU A 149 -9.46 -14.85 -5.01
C LEU A 149 -10.17 -16.12 -4.54
N THR A 150 -10.55 -17.01 -5.46
CA THR A 150 -11.24 -18.27 -5.13
C THR A 150 -10.29 -19.45 -5.05
N THR A 151 -9.09 -19.36 -5.63
CA THR A 151 -8.11 -20.45 -5.67
C THR A 151 -6.99 -20.31 -4.63
N THR A 152 -6.71 -19.10 -4.17
CA THR A 152 -5.63 -18.86 -3.20
C THR A 152 -5.79 -19.68 -1.92
N THR A 153 -4.69 -20.24 -1.46
CA THR A 153 -4.58 -20.98 -0.18
C THR A 153 -3.64 -20.29 0.81
N THR A 154 -3.15 -19.09 0.49
CA THR A 154 -2.18 -18.36 1.31
C THR A 154 -2.69 -16.95 1.65
N GLY A 155 -2.49 -15.98 0.80
CA GLY A 155 -2.93 -14.60 0.99
C GLY A 155 -3.87 -14.16 -0.13
N GLY A 156 -4.38 -12.94 -0.01
CA GLY A 156 -5.33 -12.36 -0.95
C GLY A 156 -6.75 -12.32 -0.40
N SER A 157 -7.38 -11.17 -0.54
CA SER A 157 -8.76 -10.95 -0.10
C SER A 157 -9.43 -9.88 -0.97
N PRO A 158 -10.79 -9.78 -0.98
CA PRO A 158 -11.48 -8.71 -1.69
C PRO A 158 -11.17 -7.32 -1.10
N TYR A 159 -10.68 -7.25 0.13
CA TYR A 159 -10.32 -5.98 0.78
C TYR A 159 -8.95 -5.45 0.34
N GLY A 160 -8.06 -6.31 -0.17
CA GLY A 160 -6.74 -5.94 -0.65
C GLY A 160 -5.80 -7.13 -0.75
N ALA A 161 -4.63 -6.92 -1.33
CA ALA A 161 -3.60 -7.95 -1.43
C ALA A 161 -3.02 -8.26 -0.05
N SER A 162 -2.78 -9.53 0.22
CA SER A 162 -2.14 -9.98 1.45
C SER A 162 -1.19 -11.14 1.22
N HIS A 163 -0.28 -11.38 2.17
CA HIS A 163 0.68 -12.47 2.12
C HIS A 163 0.80 -13.15 3.47
N LEU A 164 0.80 -14.49 3.44
CA LEU A 164 1.13 -15.32 4.59
C LEU A 164 2.64 -15.55 4.63
N SER A 165 3.35 -14.70 5.38
CA SER A 165 4.79 -14.79 5.59
C SER A 165 5.10 -15.73 6.74
N THR A 166 5.83 -16.82 6.48
CA THR A 166 6.36 -17.70 7.54
C THR A 166 7.85 -17.47 7.73
N ALA A 167 8.42 -17.97 8.84
CA ALA A 167 9.85 -17.82 9.14
C ALA A 167 10.77 -18.35 8.02
N ASN A 168 10.27 -19.29 7.21
CA ASN A 168 11.03 -19.97 6.15
C ASN A 168 10.55 -19.61 4.74
N ASN A 169 9.52 -18.77 4.59
CA ASN A 169 8.97 -18.43 3.29
C ASN A 169 8.45 -16.99 3.24
N ASN A 170 9.20 -16.12 2.54
CA ASN A 170 8.81 -14.76 2.19
C ASN A 170 8.48 -14.64 0.69
N GLN A 171 8.40 -15.76 -0.04
CA GLN A 171 8.04 -15.74 -1.46
C GLN A 171 6.53 -15.68 -1.63
N LEU A 172 6.09 -14.81 -2.51
CA LEU A 172 4.68 -14.72 -2.89
C LEU A 172 4.29 -15.93 -3.74
N SER A 173 3.08 -16.47 -3.53
CA SER A 173 2.50 -17.46 -4.43
C SER A 173 2.09 -16.82 -5.76
N GLU A 174 1.83 -17.64 -6.79
CA GLU A 174 1.36 -17.16 -8.10
C GLU A 174 0.02 -16.42 -7.97
N ASP A 175 -0.90 -16.92 -7.14
CA ASP A 175 -2.17 -16.26 -6.85
C ASP A 175 -1.96 -14.89 -6.18
N GLU A 176 -1.08 -14.80 -5.18
CA GLU A 176 -0.77 -13.52 -4.52
C GLU A 176 -0.16 -12.51 -5.49
N ILE A 177 0.73 -12.94 -6.40
CA ILE A 177 1.29 -12.10 -7.45
C ILE A 177 0.21 -11.62 -8.41
N ALA A 178 -0.68 -12.52 -8.86
CA ALA A 178 -1.79 -12.16 -9.74
C ALA A 178 -2.71 -11.12 -9.09
N LEU A 179 -3.06 -11.30 -7.81
CA LEU A 179 -3.91 -10.36 -7.06
C LEU A 179 -3.22 -9.00 -6.83
N CYS A 180 -1.90 -8.98 -6.58
CA CYS A 180 -1.14 -7.74 -6.51
C CYS A 180 -1.17 -6.98 -7.84
N HIS A 181 -0.98 -7.69 -8.95
CA HIS A 181 -1.04 -7.10 -10.29
C HIS A 181 -2.44 -6.55 -10.59
N ALA A 182 -3.49 -7.31 -10.30
CA ALA A 182 -4.88 -6.87 -10.51
C ALA A 182 -5.20 -5.60 -9.69
N LEU A 183 -4.78 -5.56 -8.43
CA LEU A 183 -4.97 -4.40 -7.56
C LEU A 183 -4.25 -3.16 -8.10
N GLY A 184 -2.98 -3.30 -8.50
CA GLY A 184 -2.18 -2.22 -9.08
C GLY A 184 -2.77 -1.68 -10.38
N GLN A 185 -3.17 -2.57 -11.31
CA GLN A 185 -3.83 -2.20 -12.56
C GLN A 185 -5.16 -1.48 -12.32
N ARG A 186 -5.98 -2.01 -11.39
CA ARG A 186 -7.27 -1.39 -11.04
C ARG A 186 -7.07 0.02 -10.49
N LEU A 187 -6.11 0.19 -9.58
CA LEU A 187 -5.77 1.48 -8.99
C LEU A 187 -5.34 2.49 -10.06
N ALA A 188 -4.43 2.09 -10.95
CA ALA A 188 -3.94 2.92 -12.03
C ALA A 188 -5.05 3.32 -13.03
N ASN A 189 -5.86 2.35 -13.48
CA ASN A 189 -6.97 2.60 -14.40
C ASN A 189 -8.02 3.53 -13.77
N THR A 190 -8.29 3.38 -12.48
CA THR A 190 -9.25 4.25 -11.78
C THR A 190 -8.70 5.67 -11.65
N ALA A 191 -7.42 5.82 -11.33
CA ALA A 191 -6.76 7.13 -11.28
C ALA A 191 -6.81 7.85 -12.62
N LEU A 192 -6.60 7.14 -13.73
CA LEU A 192 -6.72 7.73 -15.07
C LEU A 192 -8.15 8.19 -15.41
N LYS A 193 -9.16 7.41 -14.99
CA LYS A 193 -10.59 7.75 -15.23
C LYS A 193 -11.06 8.95 -14.41
N LEU A 194 -10.53 9.11 -13.18
CA LEU A 194 -10.92 10.19 -12.27
C LEU A 194 -10.13 11.48 -12.48
N ARG A 195 -9.20 11.51 -13.42
CA ARG A 195 -8.47 12.73 -13.75
C ARG A 195 -9.44 13.81 -14.26
N PRO A 196 -9.30 15.07 -13.78
CA PRO A 196 -9.95 16.18 -14.43
C PRO A 196 -9.56 16.21 -15.92
N PRO A 197 -10.47 16.57 -16.83
CA PRO A 197 -10.11 16.80 -18.22
C PRO A 197 -8.97 17.83 -18.27
N ALA A 198 -8.00 17.61 -19.15
CA ALA A 198 -6.98 18.62 -19.41
C ALA A 198 -7.69 19.90 -19.90
N LEU A 199 -7.49 21.01 -19.17
CA LEU A 199 -7.94 22.33 -19.57
C LEU A 199 -7.19 22.79 -20.82
#